data_975c4220419f8617f400a405e9fe16ca
#
_entry.id   975c4220419f8617f400a405e9fe16ca
#
_cell.length_a   1.000
_cell.length_b   1.000
_cell.length_c   1.000
_cell.angle_alpha   90.00
_cell.angle_beta   90.00
_cell.angle_gamma   90.00
#
_symmetry.space_group_name_H-M   'P 1'
#
loop_
_entity.id
_entity.type
_entity.pdbx_description
1 polymer ?
#
loop_
_entity_poly.entity_id
_entity_poly.type
_entity_poly.pdbx_seq_one_letter_code
_entity_poly.pdbx_strand_id
1 'polypeptide(L)'
;MPNNELNSRTLLELSDDALLEAVQRQTFRFFWEGAHPDCGLARDRVPVGPADREDLVVTGGTGFGVMALIVAVERGWVSRDEALARLRSMLDLLYRATCYHGVFAHFINGRTAATIPFWRKDDGADLVETAFLLMGLLCARQYFDRDTPQERELRGRVSGLWEETEWNWFTQGGRHQLYWHWSPNNGWAMDHEIHGWNECLIAYVLAASSPRYPVDPLVYHRGYASGRDFLNGRSYYDIPLPLGMPYGGPLFFTHYSFCGLDPRGLKDRYADYWEQNVNHVRIHYAHCVANPGKFKGYGPDCWGLTASDDPDGYAAHAPAPESDNGTISPTAALSSMPYAPQESMRALRHFLTLDASSGHRIWGRYGFADAFCEQRDWVANTFLAIDQGPIIVMIENQRSGLLWKLFMSIPDVQAGLRRLGFSSPWLTERR
;
A
#
# COMPACT_ATOMS: atom_id res chain seq x y z
N MET A 1 -18.56 17.30 -4.81
CA MET A 1 -18.09 17.98 -3.57
C MET A 1 -17.82 19.45 -3.89
N PRO A 2 -18.16 20.43 -3.03
CA PRO A 2 -17.83 21.82 -3.31
C PRO A 2 -16.28 21.99 -3.35
N ASN A 3 -15.84 22.79 -4.31
CA ASN A 3 -14.43 23.09 -4.63
C ASN A 3 -13.76 24.01 -3.57
N ASN A 4 -13.79 23.66 -2.30
CA ASN A 4 -13.04 24.38 -1.29
C ASN A 4 -11.73 23.63 -1.03
N GLU A 5 -10.74 23.82 -1.90
CA GLU A 5 -9.37 23.36 -1.63
C GLU A 5 -8.85 24.19 -0.44
N LEU A 6 -8.71 23.53 0.71
CA LEU A 6 -8.06 24.14 1.87
C LEU A 6 -6.59 24.34 1.51
N ASN A 7 -6.13 25.58 1.55
CA ASN A 7 -4.71 25.88 1.36
C ASN A 7 -3.91 25.53 2.63
N SER A 8 -2.61 25.37 2.48
CA SER A 8 -1.71 24.95 3.56
C SER A 8 -1.78 25.85 4.80
N ARG A 9 -1.99 27.15 4.64
CA ARG A 9 -2.10 28.08 5.77
C ARG A 9 -3.35 27.81 6.61
N THR A 10 -4.49 27.63 5.97
CA THR A 10 -5.74 27.28 6.66
C THR A 10 -5.65 25.92 7.36
N LEU A 11 -4.98 24.94 6.73
CA LEU A 11 -4.75 23.64 7.33
C LEU A 11 -3.90 23.70 8.60
N LEU A 12 -2.89 24.56 8.63
CA LEU A 12 -2.01 24.73 9.79
C LEU A 12 -2.74 25.27 11.04
N GLU A 13 -3.90 25.93 10.87
CA GLU A 13 -4.73 26.43 11.97
C GLU A 13 -5.60 25.33 12.62
N LEU A 14 -5.73 24.17 11.99
CA LEU A 14 -6.55 23.07 12.48
C LEU A 14 -5.90 22.34 13.66
N SER A 15 -6.74 21.78 14.53
CA SER A 15 -6.30 20.78 15.52
C SER A 15 -5.76 19.54 14.79
N ASP A 16 -4.95 18.70 15.49
CA ASP A 16 -4.36 17.51 14.89
C ASP A 16 -5.41 16.57 14.29
N ASP A 17 -6.52 16.34 15.01
CA ASP A 17 -7.59 15.46 14.54
C ASP A 17 -8.32 16.02 13.30
N ALA A 18 -8.63 17.33 13.31
CA ALA A 18 -9.23 17.98 12.15
C ALA A 18 -8.27 18.06 10.95
N LEU A 19 -6.97 18.20 11.22
CA LEU A 19 -5.94 18.19 10.18
C LEU A 19 -5.82 16.81 9.53
N LEU A 20 -5.77 15.73 10.32
CA LEU A 20 -5.78 14.37 9.80
C LEU A 20 -7.02 14.08 8.95
N GLU A 21 -8.21 14.50 9.40
CA GLU A 21 -9.45 14.40 8.64
C GLU A 21 -9.36 15.12 7.29
N ALA A 22 -8.83 16.36 7.29
CA ALA A 22 -8.69 17.16 6.08
C ALA A 22 -7.69 16.52 5.10
N VAL A 23 -6.56 16.01 5.60
CA VAL A 23 -5.55 15.32 4.78
C VAL A 23 -6.10 14.05 4.16
N GLN A 24 -6.73 13.17 4.96
CA GLN A 24 -7.34 11.95 4.44
C GLN A 24 -8.39 12.25 3.36
N ARG A 25 -9.27 13.23 3.62
CA ARG A 25 -10.33 13.60 2.68
C ARG A 25 -9.80 14.20 1.38
N GLN A 26 -8.75 15.04 1.46
CA GLN A 26 -8.12 15.62 0.27
C GLN A 26 -7.43 14.54 -0.56
N THR A 27 -6.71 13.62 0.10
CA THR A 27 -6.03 12.51 -0.55
C THR A 27 -7.03 11.52 -1.18
N PHE A 28 -8.18 11.27 -0.53
CA PHE A 28 -9.25 10.42 -1.07
C PHE A 28 -9.78 10.91 -2.43
N ARG A 29 -9.72 12.21 -2.72
CA ARG A 29 -10.13 12.74 -4.03
C ARG A 29 -9.34 12.11 -5.19
N PHE A 30 -8.11 11.64 -4.97
CA PHE A 30 -7.36 10.89 -5.97
C PHE A 30 -8.13 9.65 -6.44
N PHE A 31 -8.68 8.88 -5.50
CA PHE A 31 -9.45 7.65 -5.79
C PHE A 31 -10.90 7.92 -6.17
N TRP A 32 -11.43 9.09 -5.88
CA TRP A 32 -12.82 9.45 -6.21
C TRP A 32 -12.95 10.25 -7.49
N GLU A 33 -12.18 11.30 -7.64
CA GLU A 33 -12.21 12.22 -8.78
C GLU A 33 -11.13 11.89 -9.81
N GLY A 34 -9.96 11.44 -9.35
CA GLY A 34 -8.81 11.08 -10.19
C GLY A 34 -8.86 9.67 -10.77
N ALA A 35 -9.76 8.80 -10.29
CA ALA A 35 -9.97 7.46 -10.82
C ALA A 35 -10.44 7.48 -12.28
N HIS A 36 -10.33 6.35 -12.96
CA HIS A 36 -10.84 6.20 -14.32
C HIS A 36 -12.37 6.40 -14.37
N PRO A 37 -12.91 7.29 -15.22
CA PRO A 37 -14.31 7.71 -15.17
C PRO A 37 -15.29 6.57 -15.45
N ASP A 38 -14.96 5.63 -16.36
CA ASP A 38 -15.88 4.59 -16.78
C ASP A 38 -15.89 3.40 -15.81
N CYS A 39 -14.74 3.01 -15.25
CA CYS A 39 -14.64 1.81 -14.41
C CYS A 39 -14.37 2.08 -12.93
N GLY A 40 -13.91 3.26 -12.58
CA GLY A 40 -13.64 3.63 -11.19
C GLY A 40 -12.34 3.07 -10.58
N LEU A 41 -11.56 2.24 -11.32
CA LEU A 41 -10.25 1.79 -10.86
C LEU A 41 -9.28 2.96 -10.76
N ALA A 42 -8.30 2.84 -9.87
CA ALA A 42 -7.28 3.86 -9.70
C ALA A 42 -6.37 3.95 -10.93
N ARG A 43 -6.05 5.16 -11.36
CA ARG A 43 -4.93 5.39 -12.28
C ARG A 43 -3.63 5.15 -11.52
N ASP A 44 -2.60 4.67 -12.21
CA ASP A 44 -1.28 4.50 -11.61
C ASP A 44 -0.77 5.83 -11.04
N ARG A 45 -0.79 6.86 -11.87
CA ARG A 45 -0.43 8.23 -11.50
C ARG A 45 -1.33 9.25 -12.16
N VAL A 46 -1.51 10.37 -11.49
CA VAL A 46 -2.20 11.54 -12.04
C VAL A 46 -1.24 12.72 -11.99
N PRO A 47 -0.83 13.27 -13.15
CA PRO A 47 -0.01 14.48 -13.19
C PRO A 47 -0.84 15.70 -12.76
N VAL A 48 -0.14 16.75 -12.37
CA VAL A 48 -0.76 18.07 -12.08
C VAL A 48 -1.33 18.72 -13.35
N GLY A 49 -0.90 18.25 -14.55
CA GLY A 49 -1.37 18.66 -15.87
C GLY A 49 -2.14 17.57 -16.64
N PRO A 50 -2.30 17.70 -17.96
CA PRO A 50 -2.94 16.68 -18.80
C PRO A 50 -2.23 15.33 -18.71
N ALA A 51 -2.99 14.24 -18.69
CA ALA A 51 -2.46 12.87 -18.57
C ALA A 51 -2.24 12.25 -19.96
N ASP A 52 -1.05 11.69 -20.19
CA ASP A 52 -0.70 11.03 -21.46
C ASP A 52 -1.27 9.59 -21.59
N ARG A 53 -1.71 8.98 -20.48
CA ARG A 53 -2.23 7.61 -20.43
C ARG A 53 -3.58 7.56 -19.74
N GLU A 54 -4.59 8.18 -20.33
CA GLU A 54 -5.93 8.35 -19.71
C GLU A 54 -6.62 7.04 -19.32
N ASP A 55 -6.42 5.97 -20.10
CA ASP A 55 -7.10 4.69 -19.88
C ASP A 55 -6.27 3.67 -19.06
N LEU A 56 -5.05 4.01 -18.63
CA LEU A 56 -4.23 3.12 -17.82
C LEU A 56 -4.71 3.13 -16.36
N VAL A 57 -5.04 1.95 -15.83
CA VAL A 57 -5.37 1.74 -14.42
C VAL A 57 -4.45 0.68 -13.82
N VAL A 58 -4.19 0.80 -12.51
CA VAL A 58 -3.26 -0.05 -11.77
C VAL A 58 -4.01 -0.98 -10.82
N THR A 59 -3.57 -2.24 -10.76
CA THR A 59 -4.23 -3.29 -10.01
C THR A 59 -4.06 -3.10 -8.49
N GLY A 60 -2.85 -3.04 -7.98
CA GLY A 60 -2.58 -2.95 -6.54
C GLY A 60 -2.99 -1.61 -5.93
N GLY A 61 -2.68 -0.50 -6.61
CA GLY A 61 -3.13 0.82 -6.19
C GLY A 61 -4.66 0.93 -6.10
N THR A 62 -5.40 0.18 -6.95
CA THR A 62 -6.87 0.06 -6.82
C THR A 62 -7.26 -0.63 -5.52
N GLY A 63 -6.52 -1.63 -5.05
CA GLY A 63 -6.78 -2.29 -3.76
C GLY A 63 -6.73 -1.30 -2.59
N PHE A 64 -5.73 -0.43 -2.54
CA PHE A 64 -5.68 0.65 -1.55
C PHE A 64 -6.80 1.68 -1.76
N GLY A 65 -7.17 1.96 -3.00
CA GLY A 65 -8.32 2.80 -3.34
C GLY A 65 -9.65 2.24 -2.83
N VAL A 66 -9.85 0.93 -2.87
CA VAL A 66 -11.02 0.26 -2.26
C VAL A 66 -11.02 0.43 -0.74
N MET A 67 -9.86 0.31 -0.08
CA MET A 67 -9.75 0.59 1.35
C MET A 67 -10.05 2.06 1.66
N ALA A 68 -9.53 2.99 0.86
CA ALA A 68 -9.81 4.42 0.99
C ALA A 68 -11.31 4.74 0.80
N LEU A 69 -12.00 4.01 -0.07
CA LEU A 69 -13.45 4.14 -0.27
C LEU A 69 -14.23 3.69 0.98
N ILE A 70 -13.79 2.63 1.65
CA ILE A 70 -14.37 2.20 2.95
C ILE A 70 -14.21 3.32 3.99
N VAL A 71 -13.01 3.90 4.09
CA VAL A 71 -12.76 5.05 4.99
C VAL A 71 -13.69 6.21 4.66
N ALA A 72 -13.89 6.51 3.39
CA ALA A 72 -14.74 7.60 2.95
C ALA A 72 -16.21 7.41 3.33
N VAL A 73 -16.71 6.17 3.29
CA VAL A 73 -18.09 5.85 3.78
C VAL A 73 -18.17 5.99 5.29
N GLU A 74 -17.19 5.44 6.02
CA GLU A 74 -17.16 5.50 7.49
C GLU A 74 -17.08 6.93 8.01
N ARG A 75 -16.35 7.81 7.29
CA ARG A 75 -16.20 9.24 7.59
C ARG A 75 -17.31 10.10 7.03
N GLY A 76 -18.27 9.52 6.29
CA GLY A 76 -19.41 10.25 5.72
C GLY A 76 -19.03 11.20 4.56
N TRP A 77 -17.90 10.99 3.88
CA TRP A 77 -17.51 11.80 2.71
C TRP A 77 -18.27 11.39 1.45
N VAL A 78 -18.63 10.11 1.37
CA VAL A 78 -19.52 9.55 0.36
C VAL A 78 -20.54 8.65 1.03
N SER A 79 -21.72 8.50 0.42
CA SER A 79 -22.73 7.58 0.91
C SER A 79 -22.36 6.13 0.62
N ARG A 80 -22.92 5.20 1.39
CA ARG A 80 -22.76 3.76 1.19
C ARG A 80 -23.22 3.32 -0.20
N ASP A 81 -24.32 3.90 -0.70
CA ASP A 81 -24.87 3.57 -2.02
C ASP A 81 -23.97 4.06 -3.17
N GLU A 82 -23.39 5.26 -3.06
CA GLU A 82 -22.39 5.74 -4.03
C GLU A 82 -21.14 4.85 -4.05
N ALA A 83 -20.67 4.42 -2.89
CA ALA A 83 -19.55 3.51 -2.77
C ALA A 83 -19.85 2.13 -3.39
N LEU A 84 -21.05 1.58 -3.13
CA LEU A 84 -21.51 0.33 -3.76
C LEU A 84 -21.57 0.44 -5.27
N ALA A 85 -22.10 1.54 -5.81
CA ALA A 85 -22.15 1.77 -7.25
C ALA A 85 -20.74 1.82 -7.85
N ARG A 86 -19.79 2.48 -7.17
CA ARG A 86 -18.39 2.54 -7.59
C ARG A 86 -17.73 1.16 -7.58
N LEU A 87 -17.90 0.38 -6.50
CA LEU A 87 -17.38 -0.98 -6.39
C LEU A 87 -17.96 -1.91 -7.46
N ARG A 88 -19.24 -1.75 -7.79
CA ARG A 88 -19.87 -2.50 -8.88
C ARG A 88 -19.17 -2.21 -10.22
N SER A 89 -18.96 -0.94 -10.56
CA SER A 89 -18.25 -0.57 -11.79
C SER A 89 -16.82 -1.14 -11.84
N MET A 90 -16.11 -1.11 -10.72
CA MET A 90 -14.78 -1.72 -10.61
C MET A 90 -14.84 -3.24 -10.88
N LEU A 91 -15.76 -3.94 -10.23
CA LEU A 91 -15.93 -5.38 -10.43
C LEU A 91 -16.38 -5.72 -11.85
N ASP A 92 -17.21 -4.88 -12.49
CA ASP A 92 -17.64 -5.09 -13.88
C ASP A 92 -16.44 -5.05 -14.85
N LEU A 93 -15.44 -4.19 -14.62
CA LEU A 93 -14.22 -4.22 -15.39
C LEU A 93 -13.38 -5.46 -15.05
N LEU A 94 -13.14 -5.73 -13.76
CA LEU A 94 -12.31 -6.85 -13.31
C LEU A 94 -12.81 -8.21 -13.84
N TYR A 95 -14.13 -8.42 -13.89
CA TYR A 95 -14.73 -9.62 -14.47
C TYR A 95 -14.61 -9.72 -16.00
N ARG A 96 -14.31 -8.62 -16.69
CA ARG A 96 -14.01 -8.61 -18.13
C ARG A 96 -12.49 -8.65 -18.41
N ALA A 97 -11.68 -8.30 -17.42
CA ALA A 97 -10.24 -8.26 -17.58
C ALA A 97 -9.67 -9.65 -17.78
N THR A 98 -8.61 -9.72 -18.56
CA THR A 98 -7.87 -10.98 -18.73
C THR A 98 -7.17 -11.32 -17.42
N CYS A 99 -7.47 -12.50 -16.88
CA CYS A 99 -6.78 -13.08 -15.73
C CYS A 99 -5.92 -14.24 -16.20
N TYR A 100 -4.78 -14.40 -15.57
CA TYR A 100 -3.83 -15.46 -15.82
C TYR A 100 -3.74 -16.31 -14.56
N HIS A 101 -4.39 -17.48 -14.56
CA HIS A 101 -4.54 -18.30 -13.35
C HIS A 101 -5.20 -17.53 -12.18
N GLY A 102 -6.23 -16.72 -12.49
CA GLY A 102 -6.92 -15.90 -11.52
C GLY A 102 -6.16 -14.65 -11.04
N VAL A 103 -4.99 -14.38 -11.61
CA VAL A 103 -4.13 -13.22 -11.26
C VAL A 103 -4.20 -12.17 -12.36
N PHE A 104 -4.37 -10.92 -11.98
CA PHE A 104 -4.44 -9.77 -12.88
C PHE A 104 -3.05 -9.28 -13.30
N ALA A 105 -3.01 -8.57 -14.40
CA ALA A 105 -1.80 -7.86 -14.82
C ALA A 105 -1.57 -6.62 -13.92
N HIS A 106 -0.34 -6.12 -13.89
CA HIS A 106 0.02 -4.88 -13.20
C HIS A 106 -0.86 -3.72 -13.68
N PHE A 107 -0.93 -3.52 -15.00
CA PHE A 107 -1.74 -2.50 -15.65
C PHE A 107 -2.83 -3.10 -16.52
N ILE A 108 -4.00 -2.48 -16.47
CA ILE A 108 -5.19 -2.82 -17.26
C ILE A 108 -5.66 -1.57 -17.98
N ASN A 109 -6.20 -1.74 -19.18
CA ASN A 109 -6.90 -0.65 -19.86
C ASN A 109 -8.30 -0.49 -19.25
N GLY A 110 -8.57 0.64 -18.62
CA GLY A 110 -9.81 0.93 -17.88
C GLY A 110 -11.08 0.97 -18.74
N ARG A 111 -10.95 0.99 -20.07
CA ARG A 111 -12.07 0.99 -21.00
C ARG A 111 -12.29 -0.39 -21.63
N THR A 112 -11.22 -1.00 -22.11
CA THR A 112 -11.30 -2.26 -22.87
C THR A 112 -11.11 -3.50 -22.02
N ALA A 113 -10.60 -3.36 -20.78
CA ALA A 113 -10.19 -4.42 -19.87
C ALA A 113 -8.99 -5.26 -20.36
N ALA A 114 -8.29 -4.81 -21.40
CA ALA A 114 -7.10 -5.47 -21.91
C ALA A 114 -5.89 -5.24 -21.00
N THR A 115 -5.01 -6.24 -20.92
CA THR A 115 -3.70 -6.09 -20.26
C THR A 115 -2.88 -5.02 -20.99
N ILE A 116 -2.27 -4.13 -20.24
CA ILE A 116 -1.23 -3.22 -20.68
C ILE A 116 0.11 -3.72 -20.12
N PRO A 117 1.09 -4.12 -20.94
CA PRO A 117 2.37 -4.59 -20.45
C PRO A 117 3.09 -3.54 -19.60
N PHE A 118 3.56 -3.93 -18.41
CA PHE A 118 4.44 -3.10 -17.61
C PHE A 118 5.83 -3.03 -18.24
N TRP A 119 6.30 -4.19 -18.67
CA TRP A 119 7.58 -4.36 -19.37
C TRP A 119 7.48 -5.48 -20.42
N ARG A 120 8.52 -5.62 -21.24
CA ARG A 120 8.54 -6.60 -22.35
C ARG A 120 8.26 -8.06 -21.94
N LYS A 121 8.68 -8.46 -20.74
CA LYS A 121 8.44 -9.80 -20.19
C LYS A 121 7.38 -9.82 -19.08
N ASP A 122 6.89 -8.65 -18.72
CA ASP A 122 5.86 -8.43 -17.72
C ASP A 122 4.59 -7.92 -18.43
N ASP A 123 3.98 -8.85 -19.17
CA ASP A 123 2.81 -8.64 -20.01
C ASP A 123 1.65 -9.60 -19.62
N GLY A 124 1.67 -10.10 -18.41
CA GLY A 124 0.70 -11.07 -17.90
C GLY A 124 0.39 -10.86 -16.43
N ALA A 125 0.42 -11.96 -15.68
CA ALA A 125 0.11 -11.97 -14.25
C ALA A 125 1.11 -11.21 -13.40
N ASP A 126 0.61 -10.39 -12.48
CA ASP A 126 1.35 -9.80 -11.36
C ASP A 126 0.69 -10.25 -10.03
N LEU A 127 1.34 -11.19 -9.34
CA LEU A 127 0.81 -11.81 -8.12
C LEU A 127 0.73 -10.82 -6.95
N VAL A 128 1.69 -9.91 -6.84
CA VAL A 128 1.79 -8.96 -5.73
C VAL A 128 0.76 -7.85 -5.87
N GLU A 129 0.62 -7.27 -7.07
CA GLU A 129 -0.44 -6.31 -7.37
C GLU A 129 -1.84 -6.92 -7.12
N THR A 130 -2.04 -8.18 -7.54
CA THR A 130 -3.30 -8.89 -7.28
C THR A 130 -3.51 -9.14 -5.79
N ALA A 131 -2.45 -9.39 -5.01
CA ALA A 131 -2.57 -9.54 -3.56
C ALA A 131 -3.04 -8.24 -2.89
N PHE A 132 -2.52 -7.07 -3.30
CA PHE A 132 -2.99 -5.78 -2.81
C PHE A 132 -4.44 -5.51 -3.21
N LEU A 133 -4.83 -5.82 -4.46
CA LEU A 133 -6.22 -5.71 -4.90
C LEU A 133 -7.16 -6.56 -4.04
N LEU A 134 -6.82 -7.83 -3.85
CA LEU A 134 -7.62 -8.76 -3.07
C LEU A 134 -7.69 -8.36 -1.60
N MET A 135 -6.61 -7.85 -1.01
CA MET A 135 -6.62 -7.31 0.35
C MET A 135 -7.69 -6.22 0.50
N GLY A 136 -7.76 -5.28 -0.43
CA GLY A 136 -8.78 -4.23 -0.43
C GLY A 136 -10.20 -4.76 -0.66
N LEU A 137 -10.38 -5.62 -1.65
CA LEU A 137 -11.69 -6.22 -1.96
C LEU A 137 -12.21 -7.09 -0.81
N LEU A 138 -11.36 -7.84 -0.15
CA LEU A 138 -11.73 -8.64 1.02
C LEU A 138 -12.14 -7.76 2.21
N CYS A 139 -11.50 -6.60 2.43
CA CYS A 139 -11.97 -5.60 3.39
C CYS A 139 -13.37 -5.09 3.00
N ALA A 140 -13.61 -4.80 1.72
CA ALA A 140 -14.92 -4.36 1.26
C ALA A 140 -15.99 -5.45 1.45
N ARG A 141 -15.66 -6.72 1.21
CA ARG A 141 -16.55 -7.86 1.50
C ARG A 141 -16.99 -7.91 2.96
N GLN A 142 -16.10 -7.58 3.89
CA GLN A 142 -16.40 -7.55 5.32
C GLN A 142 -17.18 -6.29 5.73
N TYR A 143 -16.89 -5.15 5.12
CA TYR A 143 -17.53 -3.88 5.45
C TYR A 143 -18.96 -3.80 4.95
N PHE A 144 -19.22 -4.24 3.70
CA PHE A 144 -20.56 -4.26 3.08
C PHE A 144 -21.30 -5.55 3.47
N ASP A 145 -21.75 -5.62 4.70
CA ASP A 145 -22.28 -6.81 5.38
C ASP A 145 -23.81 -6.86 5.50
N ARG A 146 -24.53 -5.81 5.03
CA ARG A 146 -26.00 -5.75 5.12
C ARG A 146 -26.63 -6.80 4.24
N ASP A 147 -27.83 -7.27 4.68
CA ASP A 147 -28.62 -8.26 3.92
C ASP A 147 -29.47 -7.59 2.83
N THR A 148 -28.82 -6.83 1.93
CA THR A 148 -29.42 -6.27 0.73
C THR A 148 -28.97 -7.04 -0.51
N PRO A 149 -29.77 -7.08 -1.59
CA PRO A 149 -29.36 -7.76 -2.83
C PRO A 149 -28.02 -7.25 -3.37
N GLN A 150 -27.79 -5.94 -3.32
CA GLN A 150 -26.59 -5.29 -3.85
C GLN A 150 -25.33 -5.68 -3.06
N GLU A 151 -25.43 -5.69 -1.72
CA GLU A 151 -24.27 -6.08 -0.90
C GLU A 151 -24.02 -7.59 -0.94
N ARG A 152 -25.07 -8.42 -1.05
CA ARG A 152 -24.89 -9.86 -1.28
C ARG A 152 -24.20 -10.13 -2.62
N GLU A 153 -24.61 -9.43 -3.70
CA GLU A 153 -23.95 -9.51 -5.01
C GLU A 153 -22.48 -9.13 -4.92
N LEU A 154 -22.16 -7.99 -4.26
CA LEU A 154 -20.79 -7.55 -4.03
C LEU A 154 -19.97 -8.65 -3.35
N ARG A 155 -20.45 -9.17 -2.23
CA ARG A 155 -19.74 -10.23 -1.47
C ARG A 155 -19.53 -11.49 -2.31
N GLY A 156 -20.53 -11.90 -3.07
CA GLY A 156 -20.43 -13.06 -3.96
C GLY A 156 -19.37 -12.88 -5.05
N ARG A 157 -19.36 -11.71 -5.70
CA ARG A 157 -18.38 -11.39 -6.74
C ARG A 157 -16.95 -11.31 -6.18
N VAL A 158 -16.76 -10.65 -5.05
CA VAL A 158 -15.44 -10.61 -4.39
C VAL A 158 -14.98 -12.02 -4.00
N SER A 159 -15.87 -12.85 -3.45
CA SER A 159 -15.55 -14.24 -3.12
C SER A 159 -15.17 -15.04 -4.35
N GLY A 160 -15.84 -14.85 -5.50
CA GLY A 160 -15.48 -15.49 -6.76
C GLY A 160 -14.05 -15.15 -7.19
N LEU A 161 -13.67 -13.89 -7.22
CA LEU A 161 -12.29 -13.50 -7.57
C LEU A 161 -11.27 -14.08 -6.59
N TRP A 162 -11.57 -14.07 -5.30
CA TRP A 162 -10.72 -14.64 -4.26
C TRP A 162 -10.51 -16.16 -4.42
N GLU A 163 -11.58 -16.89 -4.68
CA GLU A 163 -11.56 -18.35 -4.82
C GLU A 163 -10.88 -18.82 -6.11
N GLU A 164 -10.94 -18.02 -7.17
CA GLU A 164 -10.38 -18.38 -8.50
C GLU A 164 -8.89 -18.09 -8.63
N THR A 165 -8.28 -17.38 -7.67
CA THR A 165 -6.83 -17.11 -7.70
C THR A 165 -6.03 -18.37 -7.40
N GLU A 166 -5.31 -18.89 -8.39
CA GLU A 166 -4.51 -20.12 -8.32
C GLU A 166 -3.12 -19.88 -7.70
N TRP A 167 -3.08 -19.54 -6.41
CA TRP A 167 -1.83 -19.22 -5.69
C TRP A 167 -0.77 -20.30 -5.83
N ASN A 168 -1.17 -21.57 -5.81
CA ASN A 168 -0.25 -22.70 -5.96
C ASN A 168 0.40 -22.77 -7.34
N TRP A 169 -0.23 -22.23 -8.40
CA TRP A 169 0.38 -22.09 -9.73
C TRP A 169 1.68 -21.29 -9.65
N PHE A 170 1.68 -20.21 -8.85
CA PHE A 170 2.80 -19.30 -8.70
C PHE A 170 3.95 -19.85 -7.87
N THR A 171 3.90 -21.12 -7.48
CA THR A 171 5.07 -21.88 -6.99
C THR A 171 5.90 -22.50 -8.12
N GLN A 172 5.59 -22.25 -9.37
CA GLN A 172 6.29 -22.74 -10.55
C GLN A 172 6.50 -24.28 -10.51
N GLY A 173 5.39 -25.01 -10.31
CA GLY A 173 5.41 -26.47 -10.25
C GLY A 173 5.77 -27.08 -8.89
N GLY A 174 5.45 -26.38 -7.79
CA GLY A 174 5.61 -26.90 -6.42
C GLY A 174 6.95 -26.56 -5.78
N ARG A 175 7.66 -25.54 -6.26
CA ARG A 175 8.82 -24.99 -5.57
C ARG A 175 8.39 -24.35 -4.25
N HIS A 176 9.34 -24.18 -3.32
CA HIS A 176 9.06 -23.66 -1.99
C HIS A 176 9.08 -22.13 -1.90
N GLN A 177 8.69 -21.43 -2.97
CA GLN A 177 8.59 -19.97 -3.02
C GLN A 177 7.51 -19.54 -4.01
N LEU A 178 7.02 -18.31 -3.87
CA LEU A 178 6.15 -17.67 -4.85
C LEU A 178 6.99 -16.90 -5.85
N TYR A 179 6.49 -16.83 -7.08
CA TYR A 179 7.04 -16.03 -8.17
C TYR A 179 6.12 -14.87 -8.46
N TRP A 180 6.70 -13.68 -8.72
CA TRP A 180 5.98 -12.44 -8.87
C TRP A 180 5.17 -12.41 -10.18
N HIS A 181 5.81 -12.82 -11.29
CA HIS A 181 5.28 -12.63 -12.64
C HIS A 181 5.13 -13.93 -13.40
N TRP A 182 4.08 -14.04 -14.19
CA TRP A 182 3.94 -15.03 -15.23
C TRP A 182 3.41 -14.38 -16.51
N SER A 183 4.03 -14.67 -17.66
CA SER A 183 3.71 -14.11 -18.96
C SER A 183 3.08 -15.15 -19.87
N PRO A 184 1.95 -14.85 -20.54
CA PRO A 184 1.39 -15.76 -21.55
C PRO A 184 2.33 -15.95 -22.75
N ASN A 185 3.22 -14.99 -23.02
CA ASN A 185 4.14 -14.98 -24.16
C ASN A 185 5.55 -15.44 -23.81
N ASN A 186 5.96 -15.28 -22.56
CA ASN A 186 7.33 -15.53 -22.10
C ASN A 186 7.40 -16.55 -20.93
N GLY A 187 6.26 -17.07 -20.45
CA GLY A 187 6.21 -17.99 -19.31
C GLY A 187 6.84 -17.38 -18.05
N TRP A 188 7.74 -18.10 -17.44
CA TRP A 188 8.47 -17.71 -16.23
C TRP A 188 9.77 -16.94 -16.50
N ALA A 189 9.94 -16.32 -17.68
CA ALA A 189 11.21 -15.71 -18.10
C ALA A 189 11.67 -14.51 -17.26
N MET A 190 10.80 -13.91 -16.42
CA MET A 190 11.20 -12.94 -15.39
C MET A 190 11.96 -13.60 -14.25
N ASP A 191 11.60 -14.85 -13.91
CA ASP A 191 12.19 -15.68 -12.83
C ASP A 191 12.36 -14.90 -11.51
N HIS A 192 11.40 -14.02 -11.21
CA HIS A 192 11.45 -13.14 -10.05
C HIS A 192 10.85 -13.84 -8.84
N GLU A 193 11.71 -14.44 -8.05
CA GLU A 193 11.37 -15.07 -6.78
C GLU A 193 11.02 -14.01 -5.73
N ILE A 194 9.92 -14.24 -4.99
CA ILE A 194 9.54 -13.36 -3.88
C ILE A 194 10.17 -13.92 -2.59
N HIS A 195 11.23 -13.29 -2.13
CA HIS A 195 11.93 -13.71 -0.91
C HIS A 195 12.55 -12.50 -0.17
N GLY A 196 12.89 -12.70 1.09
CA GLY A 196 13.42 -11.64 1.94
C GLY A 196 12.31 -10.77 2.53
N TRP A 197 12.69 -9.88 3.45
CA TRP A 197 11.74 -8.94 4.04
C TRP A 197 11.45 -7.81 3.07
N ASN A 198 10.20 -7.72 2.64
CA ASN A 198 9.68 -6.71 1.73
C ASN A 198 8.15 -6.60 1.86
N GLU A 199 7.50 -5.84 0.99
CA GLU A 199 6.05 -5.59 0.97
C GLU A 199 5.19 -6.83 0.70
N CYS A 200 5.77 -7.92 0.25
CA CYS A 200 5.04 -9.09 -0.27
C CYS A 200 4.54 -10.06 0.81
N LEU A 201 4.69 -9.75 2.11
CA LEU A 201 4.17 -10.61 3.18
C LEU A 201 2.68 -10.95 2.95
N ILE A 202 1.89 -9.98 2.51
CA ILE A 202 0.45 -10.18 2.24
C ILE A 202 0.19 -11.25 1.17
N ALA A 203 1.05 -11.36 0.14
CA ALA A 203 0.90 -12.39 -0.89
C ALA A 203 1.04 -13.79 -0.30
N TYR A 204 1.99 -14.00 0.61
CA TYR A 204 2.15 -15.27 1.31
C TYR A 204 1.03 -15.58 2.29
N VAL A 205 0.55 -14.56 3.00
CA VAL A 205 -0.61 -14.72 3.90
C VAL A 205 -1.85 -15.10 3.09
N LEU A 206 -2.15 -14.41 2.00
CA LEU A 206 -3.29 -14.73 1.15
C LEU A 206 -3.13 -16.10 0.48
N ALA A 207 -1.95 -16.44 -0.02
CA ALA A 207 -1.67 -17.73 -0.61
C ALA A 207 -1.92 -18.89 0.37
N ALA A 208 -1.52 -18.76 1.64
CA ALA A 208 -1.82 -19.73 2.67
C ALA A 208 -3.29 -19.74 3.12
N SER A 209 -4.00 -18.62 2.90
CA SER A 209 -5.41 -18.42 3.28
C SER A 209 -6.39 -18.88 2.21
N SER A 210 -5.92 -19.14 0.99
CA SER A 210 -6.79 -19.48 -0.14
C SER A 210 -7.69 -20.68 0.18
N PRO A 211 -9.01 -20.59 -0.08
CA PRO A 211 -9.93 -21.68 0.18
C PRO A 211 -9.81 -22.83 -0.85
N ARG A 212 -9.39 -22.51 -2.09
CA ARG A 212 -9.31 -23.50 -3.18
C ARG A 212 -7.90 -23.91 -3.55
N TYR A 213 -6.97 -22.98 -3.55
CA TYR A 213 -5.60 -23.16 -4.03
C TYR A 213 -4.54 -22.76 -3.00
N PRO A 214 -4.65 -23.24 -1.74
CA PRO A 214 -3.70 -22.85 -0.71
C PRO A 214 -2.31 -23.43 -1.00
N VAL A 215 -1.30 -22.68 -0.60
CA VAL A 215 0.09 -23.16 -0.64
C VAL A 215 0.47 -23.85 0.68
N ASP A 216 1.45 -24.76 0.60
CA ASP A 216 2.05 -25.38 1.78
C ASP A 216 2.77 -24.31 2.62
N PRO A 217 2.68 -24.34 3.97
CA PRO A 217 3.41 -23.44 4.84
C PRO A 217 4.93 -23.39 4.61
N LEU A 218 5.51 -24.42 4.08
CA LEU A 218 6.93 -24.44 3.69
C LEU A 218 7.26 -23.40 2.61
N VAL A 219 6.28 -23.00 1.80
CA VAL A 219 6.45 -21.95 0.79
C VAL A 219 6.78 -20.60 1.47
N TYR A 220 6.13 -20.31 2.60
CA TYR A 220 6.48 -19.15 3.42
C TYR A 220 7.86 -19.31 4.08
N HIS A 221 8.08 -20.42 4.76
CA HIS A 221 9.27 -20.62 5.58
C HIS A 221 10.56 -20.82 4.81
N ARG A 222 10.50 -21.42 3.62
CA ARG A 222 11.67 -21.67 2.75
C ARG A 222 11.79 -20.66 1.60
N GLY A 223 10.68 -20.06 1.20
CA GLY A 223 10.62 -19.01 0.18
C GLY A 223 10.81 -17.64 0.78
N TYR A 224 9.74 -17.04 1.30
CA TYR A 224 9.77 -15.66 1.79
C TYR A 224 10.73 -15.45 2.95
N ALA A 225 10.62 -16.28 4.00
CA ALA A 225 11.43 -16.17 5.21
C ALA A 225 12.84 -16.77 5.02
N SER A 226 13.47 -16.47 3.89
CA SER A 226 14.77 -17.00 3.48
C SER A 226 15.65 -15.92 2.86
N GLY A 227 16.89 -16.31 2.53
CA GLY A 227 17.85 -15.41 1.91
C GLY A 227 18.52 -14.45 2.91
N ARG A 228 19.47 -13.66 2.39
CA ARG A 228 20.27 -12.71 3.17
C ARG A 228 19.49 -11.55 3.75
N ASP A 229 18.41 -11.19 3.06
CA ASP A 229 17.66 -9.94 3.30
C ASP A 229 16.37 -10.21 4.08
N PHE A 230 16.22 -11.39 4.71
CA PHE A 230 15.11 -11.67 5.59
C PHE A 230 15.45 -11.40 7.05
N LEU A 231 16.41 -12.14 7.65
CA LEU A 231 16.86 -11.89 9.03
C LEU A 231 17.97 -10.84 9.02
N ASN A 232 17.83 -9.79 9.84
CA ASN A 232 18.85 -8.76 10.01
C ASN A 232 19.63 -8.93 11.32
N GLY A 233 18.97 -8.76 12.47
CA GLY A 233 19.55 -8.94 13.80
C GLY A 233 20.63 -7.91 14.18
N ARG A 234 20.79 -6.83 13.41
CA ARG A 234 21.73 -5.73 13.72
C ARG A 234 21.00 -4.54 14.32
N SER A 235 21.76 -3.59 14.82
CA SER A 235 21.24 -2.28 15.26
C SER A 235 21.77 -1.17 14.34
N TYR A 236 20.90 -0.18 14.10
CA TYR A 236 21.19 1.04 13.36
C TYR A 236 20.74 2.23 14.18
N TYR A 237 21.60 3.20 14.42
CA TYR A 237 21.32 4.33 15.34
C TYR A 237 20.89 3.83 16.73
N ASP A 238 21.54 2.76 17.24
CA ASP A 238 21.22 2.06 18.49
C ASP A 238 19.80 1.42 18.54
N ILE A 239 19.12 1.31 17.40
CA ILE A 239 17.78 0.70 17.27
C ILE A 239 17.94 -0.70 16.67
N PRO A 240 17.49 -1.77 17.36
CA PRO A 240 17.57 -3.13 16.84
C PRO A 240 16.61 -3.31 15.64
N LEU A 241 17.07 -4.04 14.64
CA LEU A 241 16.28 -4.37 13.45
C LEU A 241 16.23 -5.89 13.27
N PRO A 242 15.09 -6.54 13.57
CA PRO A 242 14.95 -8.00 13.44
C PRO A 242 15.06 -8.50 12.00
N LEU A 243 14.37 -7.82 11.05
CA LEU A 243 14.21 -8.27 9.67
C LEU A 243 14.72 -7.22 8.67
N GLY A 244 15.05 -7.68 7.47
CA GLY A 244 15.30 -6.83 6.31
C GLY A 244 16.78 -6.64 5.97
N MET A 245 17.00 -5.99 4.85
CA MET A 245 18.31 -5.54 4.40
C MET A 245 18.92 -4.49 5.37
N PRO A 246 20.16 -4.07 5.20
CA PRO A 246 20.74 -2.98 6.00
C PRO A 246 19.81 -1.77 6.06
N TYR A 247 19.59 -1.25 7.28
CA TYR A 247 18.64 -0.18 7.63
C TYR A 247 17.15 -0.49 7.36
N GLY A 248 16.79 -1.67 6.85
CA GLY A 248 15.42 -2.13 6.64
C GLY A 248 14.89 -1.96 5.21
N GLY A 249 15.56 -1.20 4.36
CA GLY A 249 15.07 -0.83 3.04
C GLY A 249 14.06 0.32 3.06
N PRO A 250 13.30 0.56 1.97
CA PRO A 250 12.30 1.63 1.88
C PRO A 250 11.11 1.40 2.83
N LEU A 251 10.48 2.47 3.31
CA LEU A 251 9.39 2.37 4.31
C LEU A 251 8.11 1.71 3.80
N PHE A 252 7.87 1.64 2.50
CA PHE A 252 6.69 0.94 2.01
C PHE A 252 6.67 -0.55 2.41
N PHE A 253 7.81 -1.16 2.74
CA PHE A 253 7.90 -2.51 3.31
C PHE A 253 7.12 -2.68 4.62
N THR A 254 6.98 -1.61 5.40
CA THR A 254 6.21 -1.60 6.65
C THR A 254 4.79 -1.08 6.50
N HIS A 255 4.41 -0.62 5.29
CA HIS A 255 3.10 -0.04 5.05
C HIS A 255 2.18 -0.97 4.27
N TYR A 256 2.58 -1.46 3.09
CA TYR A 256 1.64 -2.05 2.13
C TYR A 256 0.93 -3.29 2.65
N SER A 257 1.66 -4.31 3.11
CA SER A 257 1.04 -5.49 3.74
C SER A 257 0.23 -5.12 4.98
N PHE A 258 0.68 -4.12 5.73
CA PHE A 258 0.07 -3.69 7.00
C PHE A 258 -1.04 -2.65 6.84
N CYS A 259 -1.43 -2.32 5.62
CA CYS A 259 -2.71 -1.67 5.38
C CYS A 259 -3.88 -2.55 5.84
N GLY A 260 -3.79 -3.87 5.66
CA GLY A 260 -4.78 -4.85 6.09
C GLY A 260 -4.37 -5.69 7.30
N LEU A 261 -3.13 -6.21 7.33
CA LEU A 261 -2.62 -6.99 8.45
C LEU A 261 -2.40 -6.07 9.67
N ASP A 262 -3.03 -6.39 10.79
CA ASP A 262 -2.78 -5.70 12.06
C ASP A 262 -1.46 -6.21 12.68
N PRO A 263 -0.40 -5.40 12.72
CA PRO A 263 0.88 -5.83 13.26
C PRO A 263 0.89 -5.91 14.78
N ARG A 264 -0.12 -5.35 15.48
CA ARG A 264 -0.17 -5.31 16.94
C ARG A 264 -0.35 -6.70 17.53
N GLY A 265 0.72 -7.21 18.15
CA GLY A 265 0.77 -8.56 18.68
C GLY A 265 0.82 -9.66 17.62
N LEU A 266 1.02 -9.32 16.35
CA LEU A 266 1.29 -10.27 15.29
C LEU A 266 2.74 -10.73 15.39
N LYS A 267 2.93 -12.03 15.61
CA LYS A 267 4.24 -12.65 15.82
C LYS A 267 4.31 -13.99 15.12
N ASP A 268 5.48 -14.35 14.70
CA ASP A 268 5.83 -15.72 14.32
C ASP A 268 7.17 -16.11 14.98
N ARG A 269 7.78 -17.19 14.51
CA ARG A 269 9.08 -17.63 15.02
C ARG A 269 10.26 -16.72 14.64
N TYR A 270 10.06 -15.74 13.77
CA TYR A 270 11.12 -14.88 13.25
C TYR A 270 11.10 -13.50 13.88
N ALA A 271 9.92 -12.90 14.10
CA ALA A 271 9.80 -11.55 14.61
C ALA A 271 8.47 -11.27 15.32
N ASP A 272 8.48 -10.20 16.11
CA ASP A 272 7.32 -9.39 16.46
C ASP A 272 7.18 -8.30 15.40
N TYR A 273 6.09 -8.34 14.62
CA TYR A 273 5.91 -7.46 13.47
C TYR A 273 5.58 -6.01 13.85
N TRP A 274 5.04 -5.80 15.06
CA TRP A 274 4.88 -4.45 15.59
C TRP A 274 6.24 -3.83 15.94
N GLU A 275 7.08 -4.56 16.64
CA GLU A 275 8.43 -4.14 16.98
C GLU A 275 9.27 -3.89 15.71
N GLN A 276 9.21 -4.81 14.74
CA GLN A 276 9.88 -4.66 13.45
C GLN A 276 9.52 -3.36 12.77
N ASN A 277 8.21 -3.06 12.64
CA ASN A 277 7.74 -1.90 11.90
C ASN A 277 8.05 -0.59 12.63
N VAL A 278 7.85 -0.55 13.96
CA VAL A 278 8.21 0.61 14.78
C VAL A 278 9.72 0.90 14.70
N ASN A 279 10.54 -0.12 14.79
CA ASN A 279 12.01 0.05 14.75
C ASN A 279 12.49 0.48 13.37
N HIS A 280 11.91 -0.07 12.29
CA HIS A 280 12.21 0.35 10.93
C HIS A 280 11.89 1.84 10.71
N VAL A 281 10.70 2.29 11.12
CA VAL A 281 10.32 3.71 11.04
C VAL A 281 11.26 4.59 11.86
N ARG A 282 11.60 4.17 13.08
CA ARG A 282 12.55 4.90 13.95
C ARG A 282 13.96 5.01 13.35
N ILE A 283 14.42 3.99 12.64
CA ILE A 283 15.72 4.02 11.93
C ILE A 283 15.68 5.07 10.83
N HIS A 284 14.63 5.15 10.02
CA HIS A 284 14.47 6.20 9.01
C HIS A 284 14.43 7.59 9.62
N TYR A 285 13.66 7.77 10.68
CA TYR A 285 13.61 9.02 11.43
C TYR A 285 15.01 9.41 11.94
N ALA A 286 15.70 8.50 12.63
CA ALA A 286 17.03 8.75 13.18
C ALA A 286 18.06 9.06 12.07
N HIS A 287 17.93 8.43 10.90
CA HIS A 287 18.78 8.71 9.74
C HIS A 287 18.61 10.15 9.27
N CYS A 288 17.38 10.61 9.08
CA CYS A 288 17.10 11.99 8.65
C CYS A 288 17.52 13.01 9.71
N VAL A 289 17.37 12.71 11.01
CA VAL A 289 17.86 13.56 12.11
C VAL A 289 19.38 13.64 12.13
N ALA A 290 20.07 12.51 11.99
CA ALA A 290 21.53 12.45 11.93
C ALA A 290 22.09 13.06 10.64
N ASN A 291 21.34 12.96 9.56
CA ASN A 291 21.61 13.53 8.24
C ASN A 291 23.06 13.30 7.76
N PRO A 292 23.52 12.05 7.63
CA PRO A 292 24.91 11.77 7.27
C PRO A 292 25.28 12.28 5.87
N GLY A 293 24.29 12.35 4.95
CA GLY A 293 24.43 12.91 3.61
C GLY A 293 24.46 14.44 3.57
N LYS A 294 24.16 15.11 4.70
CA LYS A 294 24.07 16.59 4.81
C LYS A 294 23.08 17.20 3.82
N PHE A 295 21.98 16.51 3.55
CA PHE A 295 20.94 16.98 2.66
C PHE A 295 20.18 18.16 3.28
N LYS A 296 19.92 19.16 2.45
CA LYS A 296 19.10 20.30 2.85
C LYS A 296 17.66 19.83 3.20
N GLY A 297 17.13 20.33 4.30
CA GLY A 297 15.78 20.04 4.77
C GLY A 297 15.68 18.87 5.76
N TYR A 298 16.55 17.86 5.67
CA TYR A 298 16.50 16.72 6.58
C TYR A 298 16.62 17.13 8.05
N GLY A 299 15.77 16.52 8.88
CA GLY A 299 15.76 16.79 10.32
C GLY A 299 14.59 16.16 11.04
N PRO A 300 14.34 16.52 12.30
CA PRO A 300 13.28 15.92 13.12
C PRO A 300 11.87 16.16 12.60
N ASP A 301 11.68 17.19 11.78
CA ASP A 301 10.37 17.54 11.22
C ASP A 301 10.30 17.27 9.70
N CYS A 302 11.40 16.82 9.08
CA CYS A 302 11.44 16.50 7.66
C CYS A 302 12.16 15.17 7.45
N TRP A 303 11.39 14.11 7.24
CA TRP A 303 11.88 12.74 7.09
C TRP A 303 10.87 11.90 6.30
N GLY A 304 11.33 10.76 5.81
CA GLY A 304 10.51 9.77 5.13
C GLY A 304 11.09 9.36 3.78
N LEU A 305 11.69 8.15 3.75
CA LEU A 305 12.33 7.58 2.58
C LEU A 305 11.56 6.34 2.12
N THR A 306 11.15 6.33 0.86
CA THR A 306 10.45 5.20 0.25
C THR A 306 10.64 5.21 -1.26
N ALA A 307 10.02 4.28 -1.98
CA ALA A 307 9.95 4.37 -3.43
C ALA A 307 9.03 5.54 -3.82
N SER A 308 9.49 6.39 -4.71
CA SER A 308 8.75 7.56 -5.20
C SER A 308 9.36 8.12 -6.48
N ASP A 309 8.68 9.07 -7.10
CA ASP A 309 9.34 9.94 -8.08
C ASP A 309 10.50 10.69 -7.42
N ASP A 310 11.54 10.96 -8.18
CA ASP A 310 12.68 11.78 -7.76
C ASP A 310 13.14 12.71 -8.90
N PRO A 311 14.09 13.63 -8.66
CA PRO A 311 14.56 14.54 -9.70
C PRO A 311 15.12 13.86 -10.96
N ASP A 312 15.52 12.60 -10.88
CA ASP A 312 16.18 11.85 -11.95
C ASP A 312 15.27 10.71 -12.52
N GLY A 313 14.03 10.55 -11.97
CA GLY A 313 13.06 9.56 -12.44
C GLY A 313 12.17 8.97 -11.34
N TYR A 314 12.27 7.66 -11.11
CA TYR A 314 11.60 6.94 -10.04
C TYR A 314 12.61 6.00 -9.37
N ALA A 315 12.72 6.06 -8.05
CA ALA A 315 13.68 5.24 -7.31
C ALA A 315 13.16 4.84 -5.91
N ALA A 316 13.72 3.76 -5.39
CA ALA A 316 13.47 3.31 -4.02
C ALA A 316 14.52 3.91 -3.08
N HIS A 317 14.10 4.88 -2.25
CA HIS A 317 14.95 5.56 -1.28
C HIS A 317 14.92 4.85 0.08
N ALA A 318 16.10 4.73 0.69
CA ALA A 318 16.31 4.11 2.00
C ALA A 318 17.52 4.75 2.70
N PRO A 319 17.73 4.56 4.02
CA PRO A 319 18.85 5.10 4.79
C PRO A 319 20.20 4.46 4.46
N ALA A 320 20.56 4.39 3.19
CA ALA A 320 21.83 3.85 2.71
C ALA A 320 22.46 4.81 1.70
N PRO A 321 23.79 5.00 1.70
CA PRO A 321 24.45 6.00 0.85
C PRO A 321 24.15 5.87 -0.66
N GLU A 322 23.89 4.64 -1.11
CA GLU A 322 23.57 4.33 -2.51
C GLU A 322 22.11 4.59 -2.88
N SER A 323 21.21 4.71 -1.89
CA SER A 323 19.76 4.84 -2.07
C SER A 323 19.20 6.17 -1.57
N ASP A 324 19.99 6.97 -0.84
CA ASP A 324 19.58 8.27 -0.30
C ASP A 324 20.18 9.40 -1.12
N ASN A 325 19.34 10.16 -1.80
CA ASN A 325 19.74 11.31 -2.63
C ASN A 325 19.16 12.64 -2.17
N GLY A 326 18.56 12.68 -0.98
CA GLY A 326 17.93 13.88 -0.41
C GLY A 326 16.45 14.05 -0.78
N THR A 327 15.82 13.06 -1.42
CA THR A 327 14.39 13.07 -1.74
C THR A 327 13.56 12.61 -0.54
N ILE A 328 12.54 13.39 -0.20
CA ILE A 328 11.56 13.08 0.83
C ILE A 328 10.21 12.78 0.18
N SER A 329 9.59 11.69 0.62
CA SER A 329 8.25 11.30 0.18
C SER A 329 7.26 11.47 1.34
N PRO A 330 6.26 12.36 1.22
CA PRO A 330 5.28 12.57 2.28
C PRO A 330 4.57 11.29 2.72
N THR A 331 4.28 10.37 1.78
CA THR A 331 3.67 9.08 2.09
C THR A 331 4.48 8.30 3.13
N ALA A 332 5.81 8.32 3.06
CA ALA A 332 6.67 7.58 3.98
C ALA A 332 6.49 8.01 5.44
N ALA A 333 6.43 9.32 5.70
CA ALA A 333 6.18 9.85 7.03
C ALA A 333 4.72 9.68 7.47
N LEU A 334 3.75 9.95 6.58
CA LEU A 334 2.33 9.94 6.93
C LEU A 334 1.75 8.54 7.07
N SER A 335 2.17 7.60 6.24
CA SER A 335 1.78 6.19 6.37
C SER A 335 2.44 5.50 7.57
N SER A 336 3.46 6.13 8.16
CA SER A 336 4.07 5.71 9.44
C SER A 336 3.31 6.18 10.67
N MET A 337 2.17 6.86 10.52
CA MET A 337 1.37 7.41 11.62
C MET A 337 1.10 6.42 12.76
N PRO A 338 0.79 5.12 12.53
CA PRO A 338 0.60 4.18 13.63
C PRO A 338 1.87 3.89 14.42
N TYR A 339 3.03 3.98 13.79
CA TYR A 339 4.33 3.58 14.36
C TYR A 339 5.08 4.72 15.04
N ALA A 340 4.88 5.96 14.56
CA ALA A 340 5.54 7.16 15.06
C ALA A 340 4.58 8.38 14.99
N PRO A 341 3.47 8.39 15.76
CA PRO A 341 2.40 9.38 15.58
C PRO A 341 2.86 10.82 15.81
N GLN A 342 3.73 11.08 16.77
CA GLN A 342 4.22 12.43 17.07
C GLN A 342 5.16 12.94 15.98
N GLU A 343 6.08 12.08 15.52
CA GLU A 343 7.05 12.37 14.46
C GLU A 343 6.32 12.62 13.13
N SER A 344 5.34 11.77 12.80
CA SER A 344 4.51 11.89 11.61
C SER A 344 3.67 13.19 11.62
N MET A 345 3.10 13.56 12.77
CA MET A 345 2.36 14.83 12.91
C MET A 345 3.27 16.06 12.75
N ARG A 346 4.50 16.02 13.29
CA ARG A 346 5.47 17.10 13.06
C ARG A 346 5.85 17.22 11.59
N ALA A 347 6.12 16.08 10.92
CA ALA A 347 6.40 16.06 9.49
C ALA A 347 5.22 16.61 8.67
N LEU A 348 3.99 16.19 8.96
CA LEU A 348 2.79 16.72 8.32
C LEU A 348 2.70 18.26 8.39
N ARG A 349 2.86 18.82 9.59
CA ARG A 349 2.81 20.27 9.78
C ARG A 349 4.00 20.99 9.11
N HIS A 350 5.17 20.38 9.12
CA HIS A 350 6.34 20.92 8.44
C HIS A 350 6.14 20.97 6.93
N PHE A 351 5.64 19.91 6.30
CA PHE A 351 5.39 19.86 4.85
C PHE A 351 4.37 20.94 4.43
N LEU A 352 3.34 21.16 5.22
CA LEU A 352 2.38 22.26 4.98
C LEU A 352 3.02 23.63 5.18
N THR A 353 3.91 23.79 6.16
CA THR A 353 4.64 25.05 6.41
C THR A 353 5.60 25.35 5.26
N LEU A 354 6.27 24.31 4.75
CA LEU A 354 7.16 24.42 3.61
C LEU A 354 6.39 24.84 2.35
N ASP A 355 5.24 24.22 2.10
CA ASP A 355 4.35 24.59 1.00
C ASP A 355 3.87 26.06 1.12
N ALA A 356 3.45 26.48 2.32
CA ALA A 356 2.93 27.83 2.56
C ALA A 356 3.99 28.93 2.44
N SER A 357 5.27 28.62 2.68
CA SER A 357 6.36 29.59 2.78
C SER A 357 7.26 29.66 1.55
N SER A 358 7.46 28.55 0.84
CA SER A 358 8.44 28.44 -0.25
C SER A 358 7.84 28.58 -1.64
N GLY A 359 6.50 28.56 -1.75
CA GLY A 359 5.82 28.51 -3.04
C GLY A 359 5.99 27.18 -3.78
N HIS A 360 6.60 26.18 -3.14
CA HIS A 360 6.63 24.83 -3.65
C HIS A 360 5.25 24.21 -3.49
N ARG A 361 4.70 23.65 -4.57
CA ARG A 361 3.37 23.04 -4.57
C ARG A 361 3.44 21.59 -4.08
N ILE A 362 3.85 21.39 -2.81
CA ILE A 362 3.86 20.10 -2.15
C ILE A 362 2.44 19.63 -1.83
N TRP A 363 1.54 20.58 -1.53
CA TRP A 363 0.12 20.33 -1.30
C TRP A 363 -0.73 20.76 -2.49
N GLY A 364 -1.58 19.87 -2.98
CA GLY A 364 -2.39 20.10 -4.18
C GLY A 364 -3.75 19.42 -4.17
N ARG A 365 -4.31 19.24 -5.37
CA ARG A 365 -5.66 18.73 -5.60
C ARG A 365 -5.95 17.39 -4.92
N TYR A 366 -4.96 16.53 -4.80
CA TYR A 366 -5.10 15.18 -4.25
C TYR A 366 -4.26 14.98 -2.98
N GLY A 367 -4.04 16.02 -2.21
CA GLY A 367 -3.20 15.99 -1.02
C GLY A 367 -1.74 16.33 -1.34
N PHE A 368 -0.81 15.62 -0.73
CA PHE A 368 0.62 15.82 -0.97
C PHE A 368 1.05 15.26 -2.31
N ALA A 369 1.91 16.00 -3.03
CA ALA A 369 2.65 15.49 -4.18
C ALA A 369 3.50 14.29 -3.77
N ASP A 370 3.87 13.46 -4.74
CA ASP A 370 4.54 12.20 -4.50
C ASP A 370 5.85 12.35 -3.72
N ALA A 371 6.69 13.30 -4.10
CA ALA A 371 7.94 13.57 -3.43
C ALA A 371 8.42 15.01 -3.62
N PHE A 372 9.43 15.40 -2.84
CA PHE A 372 10.17 16.64 -3.03
C PHE A 372 11.63 16.50 -2.59
N CYS A 373 12.50 17.35 -3.13
CA CYS A 373 13.93 17.39 -2.80
C CYS A 373 14.38 18.85 -2.66
N GLU A 374 14.54 19.33 -1.41
CA GLU A 374 14.99 20.70 -1.15
C GLU A 374 16.41 20.97 -1.64
N GLN A 375 17.27 19.94 -1.64
CA GLN A 375 18.64 20.03 -2.15
C GLN A 375 18.67 20.36 -3.66
N ARG A 376 17.67 19.90 -4.40
CA ARG A 376 17.55 20.05 -5.86
C ARG A 376 16.52 21.11 -6.25
N ASP A 377 15.87 21.78 -5.28
CA ASP A 377 14.76 22.72 -5.51
C ASP A 377 13.66 22.10 -6.41
N TRP A 378 13.25 20.88 -6.09
CA TRP A 378 12.36 20.06 -6.92
C TRP A 378 11.16 19.54 -6.12
N VAL A 379 10.02 19.49 -6.77
CA VAL A 379 8.79 18.86 -6.27
C VAL A 379 8.19 18.04 -7.41
N ALA A 380 7.74 16.82 -7.12
CA ALA A 380 7.04 15.98 -8.07
C ALA A 380 5.77 16.67 -8.58
N ASN A 381 5.53 16.54 -9.88
CA ASN A 381 4.30 17.03 -10.51
C ASN A 381 3.23 15.94 -10.64
N THR A 382 3.30 14.91 -9.81
CA THR A 382 2.48 13.71 -9.86
C THR A 382 1.96 13.31 -8.49
N PHE A 383 0.89 12.52 -8.52
CA PHE A 383 0.33 11.78 -7.38
C PHE A 383 0.26 10.31 -7.82
N LEU A 384 0.75 9.37 -7.01
CA LEU A 384 0.78 7.95 -7.30
C LEU A 384 -0.25 7.19 -6.45
N ALA A 385 -0.99 6.27 -7.06
CA ALA A 385 -2.00 5.48 -6.35
C ALA A 385 -1.40 4.68 -5.18
N ILE A 386 -0.23 4.08 -5.44
CA ILE A 386 0.46 3.22 -4.47
C ILE A 386 0.91 3.99 -3.22
N ASP A 387 1.10 5.31 -3.32
CA ASP A 387 1.53 6.20 -2.24
C ASP A 387 0.36 6.93 -1.57
N GLN A 388 -0.64 7.36 -2.35
CA GLN A 388 -1.81 8.06 -1.81
C GLN A 388 -2.69 7.14 -0.94
N GLY A 389 -2.81 5.86 -1.32
CA GLY A 389 -3.64 4.90 -0.59
C GLY A 389 -3.18 4.67 0.85
N PRO A 390 -1.92 4.30 1.08
CA PRO A 390 -1.38 4.09 2.43
C PRO A 390 -1.51 5.30 3.36
N ILE A 391 -1.42 6.55 2.85
CA ILE A 391 -1.69 7.76 3.66
C ILE A 391 -3.07 7.67 4.30
N ILE A 392 -4.11 7.42 3.49
CA ILE A 392 -5.50 7.36 3.98
C ILE A 392 -5.69 6.19 4.95
N VAL A 393 -5.23 5.01 4.53
CA VAL A 393 -5.45 3.75 5.23
C VAL A 393 -4.73 3.70 6.57
N MET A 394 -3.45 4.11 6.61
CA MET A 394 -2.65 4.03 7.83
C MET A 394 -3.02 5.12 8.84
N ILE A 395 -3.40 6.32 8.38
CA ILE A 395 -3.99 7.32 9.27
C ILE A 395 -5.30 6.78 9.88
N GLU A 396 -6.17 6.13 9.09
CA GLU A 396 -7.39 5.54 9.61
C GLU A 396 -7.11 4.40 10.60
N ASN A 397 -6.13 3.56 10.30
CA ASN A 397 -5.72 2.49 11.20
C ASN A 397 -5.18 3.04 12.55
N GLN A 398 -4.47 4.17 12.53
CA GLN A 398 -4.08 4.86 13.77
C GLN A 398 -5.30 5.41 14.52
N ARG A 399 -6.29 6.00 13.82
CA ARG A 399 -7.45 6.67 14.42
C ARG A 399 -8.47 5.67 14.99
N SER A 400 -8.74 4.58 14.28
CA SER A 400 -9.84 3.66 14.60
C SER A 400 -9.50 2.17 14.52
N GLY A 401 -8.45 1.80 13.79
CA GLY A 401 -8.12 0.41 13.45
C GLY A 401 -9.09 -0.24 12.48
N LEU A 402 -9.85 0.53 11.70
CA LEU A 402 -10.95 0.06 10.87
C LEU A 402 -10.51 -1.05 9.89
N LEU A 403 -9.50 -0.76 9.06
CA LEU A 403 -9.09 -1.71 8.02
C LEU A 403 -8.43 -2.96 8.63
N TRP A 404 -7.68 -2.81 9.71
CA TRP A 404 -7.14 -3.93 10.48
C TRP A 404 -8.25 -4.83 11.03
N LYS A 405 -9.31 -4.25 11.62
CA LYS A 405 -10.46 -5.02 12.13
C LYS A 405 -11.15 -5.79 10.99
N LEU A 406 -11.37 -5.14 9.86
CA LEU A 406 -12.04 -5.76 8.72
C LEU A 406 -11.21 -6.92 8.17
N PHE A 407 -9.94 -6.72 7.89
CA PHE A 407 -9.09 -7.74 7.29
C PHE A 407 -8.83 -8.91 8.24
N MET A 408 -8.47 -8.63 9.49
CA MET A 408 -8.18 -9.65 10.49
C MET A 408 -9.42 -10.41 10.98
N SER A 409 -10.63 -9.94 10.68
CA SER A 409 -11.88 -10.66 10.98
C SER A 409 -12.20 -11.76 9.96
N ILE A 410 -11.49 -11.84 8.85
CA ILE A 410 -11.75 -12.81 7.77
C ILE A 410 -11.34 -14.21 8.21
N PRO A 411 -12.29 -15.20 8.26
CA PRO A 411 -11.96 -16.54 8.75
C PRO A 411 -10.85 -17.25 7.95
N ASP A 412 -10.84 -17.07 6.62
CA ASP A 412 -9.80 -17.65 5.76
C ASP A 412 -8.42 -17.08 6.11
N VAL A 413 -8.31 -15.76 6.31
CA VAL A 413 -7.07 -15.09 6.71
C VAL A 413 -6.58 -15.59 8.06
N GLN A 414 -7.48 -15.73 9.04
CA GLN A 414 -7.14 -16.29 10.34
C GLN A 414 -6.62 -17.74 10.22
N ALA A 415 -7.26 -18.56 9.39
CA ALA A 415 -6.82 -19.93 9.14
C ALA A 415 -5.44 -19.97 8.47
N GLY A 416 -5.20 -19.10 7.47
CA GLY A 416 -3.91 -18.96 6.79
C GLY A 416 -2.80 -18.54 7.75
N LEU A 417 -3.03 -17.52 8.56
CA LEU A 417 -2.06 -17.07 9.57
C LEU A 417 -1.69 -18.19 10.56
N ARG A 418 -2.68 -18.97 11.04
CA ARG A 418 -2.41 -20.14 11.89
C ARG A 418 -1.57 -21.20 11.18
N ARG A 419 -1.87 -21.47 9.90
CA ARG A 419 -1.08 -22.44 9.08
C ARG A 419 0.37 -22.00 8.96
N LEU A 420 0.63 -20.70 8.81
CA LEU A 420 1.97 -20.13 8.72
C LEU A 420 2.68 -20.04 10.08
N GLY A 421 2.01 -20.39 11.19
CA GLY A 421 2.58 -20.35 12.53
C GLY A 421 2.58 -18.98 13.18
N PHE A 422 1.74 -18.05 12.69
CA PHE A 422 1.56 -16.76 13.34
C PHE A 422 0.71 -16.89 14.61
N SER A 423 1.00 -16.03 15.56
CA SER A 423 0.14 -15.72 16.72
C SER A 423 -0.31 -14.25 16.64
N SER A 424 -1.52 -13.96 17.09
CA SER A 424 -2.11 -12.63 17.15
C SER A 424 -3.29 -12.64 18.11
N PRO A 425 -3.64 -11.50 18.72
CA PRO A 425 -4.89 -11.37 19.49
C PRO A 425 -6.15 -11.73 18.68
N TRP A 426 -6.11 -11.61 17.35
CA TRP A 426 -7.20 -11.97 16.44
C TRP A 426 -7.36 -13.47 16.23
N LEU A 427 -6.35 -14.27 16.59
CA LEU A 427 -6.33 -15.73 16.37
C LEU A 427 -6.71 -16.53 17.62
N THR A 428 -6.96 -15.87 18.76
CA THR A 428 -7.46 -16.53 19.97
C THR A 428 -8.91 -16.92 19.74
N GLU A 429 -9.27 -18.16 20.05
CA GLU A 429 -10.67 -18.60 20.09
C GLU A 429 -11.44 -17.68 21.05
N ARG A 430 -12.50 -17.03 20.55
CA ARG A 430 -13.46 -16.39 21.44
C ARG A 430 -14.10 -17.50 22.27
N ARG A 431 -13.72 -17.59 23.54
CA ARG A 431 -14.37 -18.49 24.51
C ARG A 431 -15.82 -18.10 24.70
#